data_4fe54eb7eec5191c17a465321b67cd75
#
_entry.id   4fe54eb7eec5191c17a465321b67cd75
#
_cell.length_a   1.000
_cell.length_b   1.000
_cell.length_c   1.000
_cell.angle_alpha   90.00
_cell.angle_beta   90.00
_cell.angle_gamma   90.00
#
_symmetry.space_group_name_H-M   'P 1'
#
loop_
_entity.id
_entity.type
_entity.pdbx_description
1 polymer ?
#
loop_
_entity_poly.entity_id
_entity_poly.type
_entity_poly.pdbx_seq_one_letter_code
_entity_poly.pdbx_strand_id
1 'polypeptide(L)'
;GDGARLAELCKKAAATERAVIIDTDSVDNAKLALAAIGDTKPLLNGANKDNFADMSAIAAGAGLVLGVKGASIEELHDTVEALEKAGNKNLLLDVTGATIKETFGNAVQVRRAALKDNDRTFGYPSIVDLSKLCGTEYHLATALASVFTLKYGSIIIMPRMTYAEALPLYGLRQNIYTDPQKPM
;
A
#
# COMPACT_ATOMS: atom_id res chain seq x y z
N GLY A 1 -17.07 -6.07 -9.32
CA GLY A 1 -16.33 -7.32 -9.49
C GLY A 1 -17.01 -8.45 -8.74
N ASP A 2 -16.74 -9.69 -9.12
CA ASP A 2 -17.33 -10.88 -8.49
C ASP A 2 -16.62 -11.17 -7.15
N GLY A 3 -17.30 -10.90 -6.05
CA GLY A 3 -16.79 -11.11 -4.69
C GLY A 3 -16.50 -12.58 -4.37
N ALA A 4 -17.26 -13.51 -4.94
CA ALA A 4 -17.02 -14.94 -4.76
C ALA A 4 -15.67 -15.34 -5.41
N ARG A 5 -15.40 -14.82 -6.60
CA ARG A 5 -14.11 -15.05 -7.28
C ARG A 5 -12.93 -14.43 -6.52
N LEU A 6 -13.13 -13.23 -5.95
CA LEU A 6 -12.11 -12.61 -5.08
C LEU A 6 -11.81 -13.49 -3.87
N ALA A 7 -12.83 -13.99 -3.19
CA ALA A 7 -12.65 -14.87 -2.04
C ALA A 7 -11.91 -16.18 -2.38
N GLU A 8 -12.19 -16.77 -3.55
CA GLU A 8 -11.44 -17.95 -4.04
C GLU A 8 -9.97 -17.62 -4.32
N LEU A 9 -9.68 -16.48 -4.94
CA LEU A 9 -8.31 -16.05 -5.19
C LEU A 9 -7.57 -15.78 -3.88
N CYS A 10 -8.23 -15.17 -2.91
CA CYS A 10 -7.69 -14.96 -1.57
C CYS A 10 -7.32 -16.28 -0.89
N LYS A 11 -8.18 -17.31 -0.95
CA LYS A 11 -7.86 -18.64 -0.43
C LYS A 11 -6.62 -19.25 -1.08
N LYS A 12 -6.51 -19.14 -2.41
CA LYS A 12 -5.33 -19.64 -3.14
C LYS A 12 -4.05 -18.88 -2.75
N ALA A 13 -4.15 -17.57 -2.59
CA ALA A 13 -3.04 -16.75 -2.13
C ALA A 13 -2.62 -17.08 -0.69
N ALA A 14 -3.57 -17.21 0.22
CA ALA A 14 -3.31 -17.57 1.62
C ALA A 14 -2.68 -18.97 1.78
N ALA A 15 -3.03 -19.92 0.90
CA ALA A 15 -2.42 -21.25 0.88
C ALA A 15 -0.91 -21.24 0.57
N THR A 16 -0.36 -20.13 0.09
CA THR A 16 1.09 -19.96 -0.11
C THR A 16 1.83 -19.58 1.17
N GLU A 17 1.12 -19.37 2.28
CA GLU A 17 1.67 -18.92 3.57
C GLU A 17 2.44 -17.59 3.50
N ARG A 18 2.09 -16.75 2.53
CA ARG A 18 2.64 -15.41 2.35
C ARG A 18 1.65 -14.36 2.82
N ALA A 19 2.17 -13.19 3.21
CA ALA A 19 1.34 -12.04 3.52
C ALA A 19 0.47 -11.67 2.30
N VAL A 20 -0.82 -11.46 2.54
CA VAL A 20 -1.81 -11.14 1.50
C VAL A 20 -2.29 -9.71 1.67
N ILE A 21 -2.39 -9.00 0.56
CA ILE A 21 -3.06 -7.70 0.48
C ILE A 21 -4.35 -7.90 -0.29
N ILE A 22 -5.48 -7.58 0.34
CA ILE A 22 -6.78 -7.52 -0.32
C ILE A 22 -6.98 -6.09 -0.81
N ASP A 23 -6.99 -5.88 -2.12
CA ASP A 23 -7.20 -4.56 -2.73
C ASP A 23 -8.61 -4.48 -3.31
N THR A 24 -9.49 -3.79 -2.63
CA THR A 24 -10.89 -3.57 -3.05
C THR A 24 -11.47 -2.34 -2.39
N ASP A 25 -12.25 -1.57 -3.13
CA ASP A 25 -13.05 -0.43 -2.65
C ASP A 25 -14.49 -0.84 -2.25
N SER A 26 -14.89 -2.08 -2.54
CA SER A 26 -16.19 -2.63 -2.20
C SER A 26 -16.19 -3.24 -0.80
N VAL A 27 -17.00 -2.69 0.08
CA VAL A 27 -17.20 -3.18 1.45
C VAL A 27 -17.68 -4.65 1.47
N ASP A 28 -18.58 -5.01 0.55
CA ASP A 28 -19.10 -6.38 0.48
C ASP A 28 -18.03 -7.38 0.01
N ASN A 29 -17.23 -6.99 -0.97
CA ASN A 29 -16.10 -7.80 -1.42
C ASN A 29 -15.05 -7.97 -0.32
N ALA A 30 -14.78 -6.91 0.46
CA ALA A 30 -13.89 -6.98 1.61
C ALA A 30 -14.40 -7.99 2.66
N LYS A 31 -15.69 -7.94 3.00
CA LYS A 31 -16.31 -8.91 3.93
C LYS A 31 -16.19 -10.34 3.44
N LEU A 32 -16.47 -10.61 2.15
CA LEU A 32 -16.35 -11.95 1.58
C LEU A 32 -14.92 -12.46 1.57
N ALA A 33 -13.97 -11.63 1.21
CA ALA A 33 -12.56 -11.98 1.22
C ALA A 33 -12.06 -12.26 2.65
N LEU A 34 -12.44 -11.44 3.62
CA LEU A 34 -12.06 -11.62 5.02
C LEU A 34 -12.74 -12.83 5.67
N ALA A 35 -13.98 -13.14 5.31
CA ALA A 35 -14.60 -14.39 5.72
C ALA A 35 -13.86 -15.65 5.24
N ALA A 36 -13.12 -15.52 4.13
CA ALA A 36 -12.36 -16.60 3.54
C ALA A 36 -10.95 -16.77 4.13
N ILE A 37 -10.27 -15.67 4.53
CA ILE A 37 -8.85 -15.68 4.96
C ILE A 37 -8.55 -14.75 6.15
N GLY A 38 -9.55 -14.26 6.88
CA GLY A 38 -9.36 -13.28 7.97
C GLY A 38 -8.38 -13.75 9.05
N ASP A 39 -8.31 -15.04 9.32
CA ASP A 39 -7.38 -15.64 10.29
C ASP A 39 -5.91 -15.44 9.92
N THR A 40 -5.59 -15.23 8.63
CA THR A 40 -4.23 -14.96 8.16
C THR A 40 -3.79 -13.51 8.37
N LYS A 41 -4.68 -12.65 8.88
CA LYS A 41 -4.48 -11.21 9.10
C LYS A 41 -3.95 -10.49 7.85
N PRO A 42 -4.68 -10.52 6.75
CA PRO A 42 -4.29 -9.81 5.54
C PRO A 42 -4.32 -8.29 5.75
N LEU A 43 -3.60 -7.54 4.93
CA LEU A 43 -3.77 -6.10 4.82
C LEU A 43 -5.03 -5.84 3.96
N LEU A 44 -5.90 -4.94 4.40
CA LEU A 44 -7.07 -4.50 3.64
C LEU A 44 -6.79 -3.13 3.03
N ASN A 45 -6.68 -3.04 1.69
CA ASN A 45 -6.43 -1.81 0.96
C ASN A 45 -7.69 -1.39 0.18
N GLY A 46 -8.00 -0.09 0.16
CA GLY A 46 -9.08 0.47 -0.63
C GLY A 46 -10.08 1.35 0.12
N ALA A 47 -9.78 1.69 1.40
CA ALA A 47 -10.57 2.70 2.09
C ALA A 47 -10.40 4.07 1.40
N ASN A 48 -11.50 4.77 1.22
CA ASN A 48 -11.55 6.10 0.58
C ASN A 48 -12.65 6.95 1.27
N LYS A 49 -12.84 8.18 0.84
CA LYS A 49 -13.81 9.11 1.44
C LYS A 49 -15.24 8.56 1.55
N ASP A 50 -15.64 7.66 0.62
CA ASP A 50 -17.03 7.19 0.52
C ASP A 50 -17.28 5.94 1.38
N ASN A 51 -16.22 5.15 1.70
CA ASN A 51 -16.35 3.86 2.38
C ASN A 51 -15.48 3.72 3.65
N PHE A 52 -14.70 4.72 4.02
CA PHE A 52 -13.69 4.62 5.09
C PHE A 52 -14.27 4.17 6.44
N ALA A 53 -15.49 4.58 6.78
CA ALA A 53 -16.12 4.23 8.04
C ALA A 53 -16.41 2.74 8.13
N ASP A 54 -17.03 2.16 7.09
CA ASP A 54 -17.35 0.74 7.02
C ASP A 54 -16.07 -0.12 6.92
N MET A 55 -15.12 0.29 6.08
CA MET A 55 -13.84 -0.40 5.93
C MET A 55 -13.03 -0.38 7.23
N SER A 56 -13.06 0.74 7.96
CA SER A 56 -12.42 0.87 9.26
C SER A 56 -13.05 -0.04 10.32
N ALA A 57 -14.38 -0.11 10.36
CA ALA A 57 -15.09 -0.99 11.28
C ALA A 57 -14.72 -2.47 11.05
N ILE A 58 -14.63 -2.89 9.78
CA ILE A 58 -14.23 -4.24 9.39
C ILE A 58 -12.77 -4.51 9.80
N ALA A 59 -11.86 -3.58 9.46
CA ALA A 59 -10.44 -3.74 9.76
C ALA A 59 -10.17 -3.76 11.26
N ALA A 60 -10.78 -2.86 12.03
CA ALA A 60 -10.65 -2.78 13.48
C ALA A 60 -11.18 -4.05 14.17
N GLY A 61 -12.35 -4.55 13.74
CA GLY A 61 -12.95 -5.77 14.28
C GLY A 61 -12.08 -7.01 14.08
N ALA A 62 -11.29 -7.06 13.02
CA ALA A 62 -10.36 -8.14 12.71
C ALA A 62 -8.91 -7.86 13.13
N GLY A 63 -8.60 -6.67 13.66
CA GLY A 63 -7.24 -6.25 14.04
C GLY A 63 -6.28 -6.13 12.85
N LEU A 64 -6.78 -5.65 11.70
CA LEU A 64 -6.04 -5.54 10.44
C LEU A 64 -5.46 -4.15 10.23
N VAL A 65 -4.46 -4.07 9.38
CA VAL A 65 -3.96 -2.81 8.83
C VAL A 65 -4.87 -2.37 7.68
N LEU A 66 -5.25 -1.09 7.67
CA LEU A 66 -6.13 -0.50 6.66
C LEU A 66 -5.35 0.42 5.72
N GLY A 67 -5.34 0.11 4.44
CA GLY A 67 -4.80 0.98 3.39
C GLY A 67 -5.83 2.01 2.94
N VAL A 68 -5.42 3.27 2.92
CA VAL A 68 -6.26 4.43 2.60
C VAL A 68 -5.83 5.03 1.27
N LYS A 69 -6.79 5.30 0.39
CA LYS A 69 -6.61 5.93 -0.91
C LYS A 69 -7.32 7.27 -0.96
N GLY A 70 -6.82 8.20 -1.75
CA GLY A 70 -7.50 9.45 -2.08
C GLY A 70 -7.38 9.77 -3.57
N ALA A 71 -8.37 10.45 -4.13
CA ALA A 71 -8.28 10.99 -5.48
C ALA A 71 -7.29 12.17 -5.56
N SER A 72 -7.00 12.79 -4.43
CA SER A 72 -5.97 13.81 -4.25
C SER A 72 -5.28 13.64 -2.90
N ILE A 73 -4.19 14.37 -2.70
CA ILE A 73 -3.46 14.38 -1.42
C ILE A 73 -4.32 14.98 -0.30
N GLU A 74 -5.11 15.99 -0.61
CA GLU A 74 -6.05 16.61 0.34
C GLU A 74 -7.13 15.61 0.76
N GLU A 75 -7.72 14.89 -0.18
CA GLU A 75 -8.73 13.87 0.12
C GLU A 75 -8.14 12.71 0.95
N LEU A 76 -6.91 12.29 0.64
CA LEU A 76 -6.18 11.30 1.43
C LEU A 76 -5.98 11.79 2.86
N HIS A 77 -5.52 13.04 3.03
CA HIS A 77 -5.33 13.67 4.33
C HIS A 77 -6.62 13.68 5.15
N ASP A 78 -7.70 14.21 4.58
CA ASP A 78 -8.99 14.35 5.28
C ASP A 78 -9.55 12.98 5.70
N THR A 79 -9.40 11.96 4.83
CA THR A 79 -9.85 10.60 5.13
C THR A 79 -9.02 9.98 6.27
N VAL A 80 -7.71 10.16 6.28
CA VAL A 80 -6.84 9.67 7.36
C VAL A 80 -7.15 10.40 8.67
N GLU A 81 -7.33 11.72 8.64
CA GLU A 81 -7.69 12.48 9.82
C GLU A 81 -9.04 12.03 10.43
N ALA A 82 -10.02 11.75 9.58
CA ALA A 82 -11.31 11.20 10.00
C ALA A 82 -11.16 9.82 10.66
N LEU A 83 -10.31 8.95 10.11
CA LEU A 83 -10.00 7.63 10.67
C LEU A 83 -9.29 7.73 12.02
N GLU A 84 -8.33 8.64 12.16
CA GLU A 84 -7.65 8.90 13.43
C GLU A 84 -8.60 9.41 14.52
N LYS A 85 -9.49 10.33 14.16
CA LYS A 85 -10.56 10.84 15.05
C LYS A 85 -11.51 9.72 15.48
N ALA A 86 -11.76 8.75 14.61
CA ALA A 86 -12.52 7.53 14.91
C ALA A 86 -11.72 6.48 15.74
N GLY A 87 -10.44 6.76 16.04
CA GLY A 87 -9.58 5.91 16.86
C GLY A 87 -8.80 4.85 16.10
N ASN A 88 -8.90 4.77 14.78
CA ASN A 88 -8.10 3.84 13.97
C ASN A 88 -6.75 4.47 13.61
N LYS A 89 -5.67 3.87 14.14
CA LYS A 89 -4.28 4.29 13.91
C LYS A 89 -3.44 3.21 13.23
N ASN A 90 -4.06 2.11 12.80
CA ASN A 90 -3.36 1.04 12.10
C ASN A 90 -3.53 1.21 10.58
N LEU A 91 -2.89 2.24 10.03
CA LEU A 91 -3.12 2.74 8.69
C LEU A 91 -1.88 2.60 7.78
N LEU A 92 -2.13 2.56 6.48
CA LEU A 92 -1.17 2.69 5.39
C LEU A 92 -1.71 3.69 4.36
N LEU A 93 -0.84 4.45 3.73
CA LEU A 93 -1.19 5.43 2.70
C LEU A 93 -0.95 4.84 1.31
N ASP A 94 -1.98 4.59 0.54
CA ASP A 94 -1.82 4.24 -0.88
C ASP A 94 -1.66 5.53 -1.69
N VAL A 95 -0.41 5.83 -2.06
CA VAL A 95 -0.04 7.04 -2.81
C VAL A 95 -0.06 6.84 -4.32
N THR A 96 -0.55 5.68 -4.77
CA THR A 96 -0.63 5.34 -6.19
C THR A 96 -1.62 6.26 -6.90
N GLY A 97 -1.16 7.05 -7.84
CA GLY A 97 -1.97 7.89 -8.72
C GLY A 97 -2.29 7.21 -10.05
N ALA A 98 -2.94 7.92 -10.96
CA ALA A 98 -3.28 7.43 -12.29
C ALA A 98 -2.06 7.31 -13.22
N THR A 99 -0.99 8.03 -12.93
CA THR A 99 0.24 8.06 -13.74
C THR A 99 1.49 7.92 -12.86
N ILE A 100 2.61 7.52 -13.46
CA ILE A 100 3.92 7.46 -12.79
C ILE A 100 4.30 8.85 -12.23
N LYS A 101 4.08 9.92 -13.00
CA LYS A 101 4.37 11.29 -12.58
C LYS A 101 3.56 11.68 -11.34
N GLU A 102 2.28 11.36 -11.34
CA GLU A 102 1.37 11.65 -10.23
C GLU A 102 1.76 10.84 -8.99
N THR A 103 1.98 9.54 -9.13
CA THR A 103 2.42 8.67 -8.03
C THR A 103 3.71 9.17 -7.39
N PHE A 104 4.70 9.56 -8.20
CA PHE A 104 5.94 10.11 -7.69
C PHE A 104 5.71 11.45 -6.99
N GLY A 105 4.88 12.33 -7.58
CA GLY A 105 4.49 13.61 -6.98
C GLY A 105 3.80 13.42 -5.62
N ASN A 106 2.84 12.51 -5.54
CA ASN A 106 2.14 12.15 -4.30
C ASN A 106 3.12 11.67 -3.23
N ALA A 107 4.00 10.73 -3.57
CA ALA A 107 4.98 10.18 -2.64
C ALA A 107 5.95 11.25 -2.10
N VAL A 108 6.37 12.17 -2.96
CA VAL A 108 7.22 13.32 -2.56
C VAL A 108 6.46 14.27 -1.64
N GLN A 109 5.21 14.61 -1.97
CA GLN A 109 4.39 15.54 -1.17
C GLN A 109 4.07 14.95 0.20
N VAL A 110 3.61 13.71 0.28
CA VAL A 110 3.36 12.99 1.55
C VAL A 110 4.60 12.99 2.43
N ARG A 111 5.76 12.60 1.87
CA ARG A 111 7.01 12.61 2.64
C ARG A 111 7.43 14.02 3.08
N ARG A 112 7.23 15.03 2.23
CA ARG A 112 7.56 16.42 2.56
C ARG A 112 6.68 16.94 3.69
N ALA A 113 5.37 16.74 3.61
CA ALA A 113 4.43 17.13 4.64
C ALA A 113 4.76 16.46 5.99
N ALA A 114 4.99 15.16 5.98
CA ALA A 114 5.36 14.42 7.19
C ALA A 114 6.65 14.92 7.84
N LEU A 115 7.69 15.26 7.05
CA LEU A 115 9.02 15.59 7.59
C LEU A 115 9.28 17.08 7.78
N LYS A 116 8.76 17.96 6.89
CA LYS A 116 8.99 19.40 6.95
C LYS A 116 7.89 20.12 7.75
N ASP A 117 6.65 19.73 7.47
CA ASP A 117 5.50 20.40 8.05
C ASP A 117 5.06 19.70 9.35
N ASN A 118 5.74 18.61 9.74
CA ASN A 118 5.45 17.77 10.90
C ASN A 118 3.99 17.27 10.93
N ASP A 119 3.42 17.08 9.74
CA ASP A 119 2.06 16.57 9.60
C ASP A 119 2.04 15.06 9.88
N ARG A 120 1.54 14.69 11.05
CA ARG A 120 1.50 13.30 11.51
C ARG A 120 0.51 12.44 10.74
N THR A 121 -0.49 13.04 10.11
CA THR A 121 -1.48 12.37 9.25
C THR A 121 -0.81 11.68 8.08
N PHE A 122 0.30 12.24 7.59
CA PHE A 122 1.15 11.62 6.57
C PHE A 122 2.32 10.78 7.12
N GLY A 123 2.37 10.58 8.43
CA GLY A 123 3.44 9.80 9.09
C GLY A 123 3.32 8.28 8.97
N TYR A 124 2.28 7.77 8.32
CA TYR A 124 2.07 6.34 8.12
C TYR A 124 2.92 5.77 6.98
N PRO A 125 3.22 4.46 6.99
CA PRO A 125 3.89 3.80 5.86
C PRO A 125 3.06 3.90 4.58
N SER A 126 3.71 3.86 3.41
CA SER A 126 3.06 4.03 2.11
C SER A 126 3.03 2.75 1.28
N ILE A 127 2.01 2.65 0.42
CA ILE A 127 1.89 1.67 -0.65
C ILE A 127 2.10 2.39 -1.98
N VAL A 128 2.84 1.74 -2.89
CA VAL A 128 2.98 2.12 -4.29
C VAL A 128 2.69 0.91 -5.15
N ASP A 129 1.66 0.97 -5.98
CA ASP A 129 1.26 -0.12 -6.86
C ASP A 129 1.77 0.10 -8.29
N LEU A 130 2.94 -0.45 -8.58
CA LEU A 130 3.55 -0.40 -9.91
C LEU A 130 2.89 -1.37 -10.90
N SER A 131 2.11 -2.35 -10.43
CA SER A 131 1.40 -3.26 -11.31
C SER A 131 0.31 -2.54 -12.12
N LYS A 132 -0.34 -1.55 -11.52
CA LYS A 132 -1.32 -0.68 -12.19
C LYS A 132 -0.68 0.30 -13.17
N LEU A 133 0.53 0.77 -12.86
CA LEU A 133 1.21 1.82 -13.63
C LEU A 133 2.01 1.29 -14.82
N CYS A 134 2.62 0.11 -14.68
CA CYS A 134 3.56 -0.43 -15.66
C CYS A 134 2.99 -1.60 -16.47
N GLY A 135 1.90 -2.23 -16.02
CA GLY A 135 1.34 -3.38 -16.70
C GLY A 135 2.39 -4.48 -16.94
N THR A 136 2.71 -4.73 -18.21
CA THR A 136 3.70 -5.74 -18.63
C THR A 136 5.12 -5.19 -18.83
N GLU A 137 5.34 -3.90 -18.60
CA GLU A 137 6.66 -3.25 -18.72
C GLU A 137 7.54 -3.54 -17.49
N TYR A 138 7.99 -4.77 -17.36
CA TYR A 138 8.65 -5.29 -16.15
C TYR A 138 9.96 -4.57 -15.81
N HIS A 139 10.74 -4.18 -16.82
CA HIS A 139 11.98 -3.43 -16.59
C HIS A 139 11.72 -2.02 -16.07
N LEU A 140 10.70 -1.37 -16.59
CA LEU A 140 10.24 -0.08 -16.08
C LEU A 140 9.75 -0.21 -14.63
N ALA A 141 8.96 -1.24 -14.33
CA ALA A 141 8.51 -1.50 -12.97
C ALA A 141 9.69 -1.70 -12.01
N THR A 142 10.71 -2.44 -12.41
CA THR A 142 11.93 -2.67 -11.61
C THR A 142 12.73 -1.38 -11.39
N ALA A 143 12.88 -0.56 -12.43
CA ALA A 143 13.56 0.73 -12.32
C ALA A 143 12.81 1.67 -11.35
N LEU A 144 11.49 1.77 -11.46
CA LEU A 144 10.66 2.57 -10.55
C LEU A 144 10.67 2.00 -9.13
N ALA A 145 10.59 0.67 -8.97
CA ALA A 145 10.70 0.02 -7.67
C ALA A 145 12.01 0.37 -6.97
N SER A 146 13.12 0.48 -7.73
CA SER A 146 14.40 0.92 -7.18
C SER A 146 14.32 2.33 -6.59
N VAL A 147 13.68 3.27 -7.29
CA VAL A 147 13.50 4.65 -6.82
C VAL A 147 12.65 4.70 -5.55
N PHE A 148 11.53 3.97 -5.52
CA PHE A 148 10.65 3.95 -4.35
C PHE A 148 11.28 3.21 -3.16
N THR A 149 12.05 2.15 -3.39
CA THR A 149 12.81 1.44 -2.35
C THR A 149 13.83 2.35 -1.69
N LEU A 150 14.50 3.21 -2.46
CA LEU A 150 15.49 4.14 -1.92
C LEU A 150 14.89 5.16 -0.97
N LYS A 151 13.66 5.66 -1.22
CA LYS A 151 13.22 6.85 -0.48
C LYS A 151 11.73 6.96 -0.13
N TYR A 152 10.82 6.50 -0.97
CA TYR A 152 9.43 6.93 -0.90
C TYR A 152 8.41 5.82 -0.68
N GLY A 153 8.77 4.56 -0.80
CA GLY A 153 7.84 3.44 -0.67
C GLY A 153 8.17 2.54 0.51
N SER A 154 7.15 2.15 1.27
CA SER A 154 7.27 1.13 2.31
C SER A 154 6.85 -0.24 1.80
N ILE A 155 5.74 -0.30 1.05
CA ILE A 155 5.28 -1.49 0.33
C ILE A 155 5.22 -1.13 -1.15
N ILE A 156 5.88 -1.93 -1.98
CA ILE A 156 5.91 -1.75 -3.44
C ILE A 156 5.31 -3.01 -4.07
N ILE A 157 4.19 -2.82 -4.78
CA ILE A 157 3.51 -3.90 -5.48
C ILE A 157 4.06 -3.98 -6.90
N MET A 158 4.65 -5.10 -7.25
CA MET A 158 5.23 -5.35 -8.57
C MET A 158 4.28 -6.21 -9.42
N PRO A 159 4.23 -6.03 -10.76
CA PRO A 159 3.41 -6.88 -11.63
C PRO A 159 3.87 -8.34 -11.63
N ARG A 160 5.15 -8.56 -11.42
CA ARG A 160 5.77 -9.87 -11.16
C ARG A 160 7.10 -9.67 -10.44
N MET A 161 7.67 -10.77 -9.93
CA MET A 161 9.00 -10.79 -9.33
C MET A 161 9.72 -12.06 -9.76
N THR A 162 10.68 -11.94 -10.67
CA THR A 162 11.65 -13.00 -10.99
C THR A 162 12.99 -12.71 -10.32
N TYR A 163 13.95 -13.60 -10.43
CA TYR A 163 15.29 -13.38 -9.89
C TYR A 163 15.97 -12.14 -10.48
N ALA A 164 15.74 -11.87 -11.77
CA ALA A 164 16.31 -10.72 -12.47
C ALA A 164 15.78 -9.38 -11.94
N GLU A 165 14.49 -9.31 -11.59
CA GLU A 165 13.88 -8.12 -10.97
C GLU A 165 14.24 -8.02 -9.49
N ALA A 166 14.31 -9.14 -8.77
CA ALA A 166 14.56 -9.16 -7.34
C ALA A 166 16.00 -8.79 -6.96
N LEU A 167 16.99 -9.28 -7.73
CA LEU A 167 18.41 -9.11 -7.42
C LEU A 167 18.83 -7.64 -7.22
N PRO A 168 18.55 -6.71 -8.15
CA PRO A 168 18.91 -5.30 -7.97
C PRO A 168 18.19 -4.66 -6.78
N LEU A 169 16.94 -5.03 -6.51
CA LEU A 169 16.18 -4.49 -5.40
C LEU A 169 16.73 -4.94 -4.04
N TYR A 170 17.10 -6.21 -3.90
CA TYR A 170 17.73 -6.72 -2.69
C TYR A 170 19.13 -6.13 -2.47
N GLY A 171 19.94 -6.03 -3.53
CA GLY A 171 21.25 -5.40 -3.46
C GLY A 171 21.15 -3.93 -3.02
N LEU A 172 20.19 -3.19 -3.59
CA LEU A 172 19.94 -1.79 -3.24
C LEU A 172 19.50 -1.65 -1.76
N ARG A 173 18.56 -2.47 -1.32
CA ARG A 173 18.07 -2.46 0.06
C ARG A 173 19.19 -2.81 1.05
N GLN A 174 20.03 -3.77 0.72
CA GLN A 174 21.15 -4.16 1.56
C GLN A 174 22.12 -2.99 1.75
N ASN A 175 22.49 -2.29 0.69
CA ASN A 175 23.40 -1.14 0.76
C ASN A 175 22.85 -0.01 1.62
N ILE A 176 21.54 0.24 1.61
CA ILE A 176 20.93 1.29 2.44
C ILE A 176 21.00 0.96 3.94
N TYR A 177 20.78 -0.31 4.29
CA TYR A 177 20.59 -0.69 5.70
C TYR A 177 21.84 -1.30 6.36
N THR A 178 22.82 -1.80 5.60
CA THR A 178 23.96 -2.53 6.15
C THR A 178 25.32 -1.84 5.96
N ASP A 179 25.39 -0.89 5.04
CA ASP A 179 26.61 -0.11 4.80
C ASP A 179 26.36 1.36 5.15
N PRO A 180 26.60 1.79 6.40
CA PRO A 180 26.49 3.19 6.75
C PRO A 180 27.54 3.97 5.96
N GLN A 181 27.09 4.69 4.95
CA GLN A 181 27.96 5.58 4.19
C GLN A 181 28.61 6.57 5.15
N LYS A 182 29.90 6.44 5.36
CA LYS A 182 30.66 7.48 6.03
C LYS A 182 30.57 8.73 5.18
N PRO A 183 30.12 9.87 5.70
CA PRO A 183 30.21 11.12 4.97
C PRO A 183 31.68 11.36 4.66
N MET A 184 31.99 11.49 3.37
CA MET A 184 33.28 11.95 2.92
C MET A 184 33.40 13.45 3.15
#